data_cb99bc113fc8cb7c459072cccebe99e8
#
_entry.id   cb99bc113fc8cb7c459072cccebe99e8
#
_cell.length_a   1.000
_cell.length_b   1.000
_cell.length_c   1.000
_cell.angle_alpha   90.00
_cell.angle_beta   90.00
_cell.angle_gamma   90.00
#
_symmetry.space_group_name_H-M   'P 1'
#
loop_
_entity.id
_entity.type
_entity.pdbx_description
1 polymer ?
#
loop_
_entity_poly.entity_id
_entity_poly.type
_entity_poly.pdbx_seq_one_letter_code
_entity_poly.pdbx_strand_id
1 'polypeptide(L)'
;MRIVIADDHAVVRTGFTMILNYQEDMEVVGTAADGVEAYQKVMKYKPDVLIMDLSMPPGESGLIATSKITESFPDTKILILTMYDDEEYLFHVLRNGAKGYILKNAPDEQLILAIRTVFKGETYVDMKLTTSLVNEFVNNSGHDKQATTDPYKILSKREIEILPLIAKGYGNKDIAEKLFVSVKTVEAHKTHIMQKLELKSKPEVVEYAMKKKLIYF
;
A
#
# COMPACT_ATOMS: atom_id res chain seq x y z
N MET A 1 21.26 -10.49 -3.76
CA MET A 1 19.84 -10.59 -3.36
C MET A 1 18.94 -10.41 -4.55
N ARG A 2 17.83 -11.16 -4.63
CA ARG A 2 16.89 -11.13 -5.75
C ARG A 2 15.73 -10.21 -5.44
N ILE A 3 15.42 -9.27 -6.34
CA ILE A 3 14.47 -8.19 -6.11
C ILE A 3 13.38 -8.20 -7.19
N VAL A 4 12.14 -7.99 -6.78
CA VAL A 4 11.03 -7.65 -7.69
C VAL A 4 10.60 -6.22 -7.40
N ILE A 5 10.28 -5.43 -8.45
CA ILE A 5 9.80 -4.05 -8.34
C ILE A 5 8.37 -3.99 -8.88
N ALA A 6 7.44 -3.48 -8.08
CA ALA A 6 6.06 -3.25 -8.47
C ALA A 6 5.71 -1.75 -8.37
N ASP A 7 5.37 -1.15 -9.51
CA ASP A 7 5.03 0.27 -9.67
C ASP A 7 4.26 0.42 -10.99
N ASP A 8 3.23 1.25 -11.07
CA ASP A 8 2.48 1.44 -12.33
C ASP A 8 3.25 2.28 -13.36
N HIS A 9 4.22 3.10 -12.93
CA HIS A 9 5.03 3.94 -13.80
C HIS A 9 6.24 3.18 -14.41
N ALA A 10 6.20 2.91 -15.71
CA ALA A 10 7.27 2.17 -16.40
C ALA A 10 8.66 2.82 -16.27
N VAL A 11 8.72 4.17 -16.29
CA VAL A 11 9.98 4.92 -16.14
C VAL A 11 10.58 4.70 -14.76
N VAL A 12 9.75 4.67 -13.72
CA VAL A 12 10.18 4.42 -12.33
C VAL A 12 10.75 2.99 -12.21
N ARG A 13 10.04 1.98 -12.74
CA ARG A 13 10.55 0.60 -12.76
C ARG A 13 11.88 0.48 -13.46
N THR A 14 12.03 1.12 -14.63
CA THR A 14 13.29 1.10 -15.40
C THR A 14 14.41 1.78 -14.64
N GLY A 15 14.18 2.98 -14.08
CA GLY A 15 15.16 3.73 -13.30
C GLY A 15 15.69 2.95 -12.10
N PHE A 16 14.79 2.41 -11.27
CA PHE A 16 15.20 1.60 -10.12
C PHE A 16 15.87 0.28 -10.54
N THR A 17 15.45 -0.33 -11.65
CA THR A 17 16.15 -1.52 -12.16
C THR A 17 17.60 -1.21 -12.50
N MET A 18 17.89 -0.06 -13.12
CA MET A 18 19.25 0.35 -13.44
C MET A 18 20.08 0.63 -12.17
N ILE A 19 19.51 1.40 -11.23
CA ILE A 19 20.18 1.74 -9.96
C ILE A 19 20.52 0.48 -9.17
N LEU A 20 19.57 -0.46 -9.05
CA LEU A 20 19.75 -1.64 -8.24
C LEU A 20 20.68 -2.67 -8.91
N ASN A 21 20.57 -2.89 -10.22
CA ASN A 21 21.47 -3.79 -10.95
C ASN A 21 22.90 -3.25 -11.06
N TYR A 22 23.14 -1.97 -10.75
CA TYR A 22 24.48 -1.41 -10.63
C TYR A 22 25.18 -1.87 -9.33
N GLN A 23 24.42 -2.35 -8.34
CA GLN A 23 24.99 -2.89 -7.10
C GLN A 23 25.41 -4.36 -7.31
N GLU A 24 26.63 -4.72 -6.89
CA GLU A 24 27.18 -6.07 -7.04
C GLU A 24 26.38 -7.16 -6.29
N ASP A 25 25.66 -6.77 -5.22
CA ASP A 25 24.92 -7.66 -4.34
C ASP A 25 23.41 -7.73 -4.66
N MET A 26 22.93 -7.02 -5.70
CA MET A 26 21.50 -6.92 -6.05
C MET A 26 21.22 -7.34 -7.50
N GLU A 27 20.08 -8.00 -7.72
CA GLU A 27 19.61 -8.40 -9.04
C GLU A 27 18.08 -8.21 -9.11
N VAL A 28 17.60 -7.39 -10.03
CA VAL A 28 16.18 -7.25 -10.32
C VAL A 28 15.74 -8.38 -11.24
N VAL A 29 15.03 -9.35 -10.68
CA VAL A 29 14.58 -10.58 -11.40
C VAL A 29 13.21 -10.43 -12.05
N GLY A 30 12.51 -9.34 -11.79
CA GLY A 30 11.22 -9.06 -12.41
C GLY A 30 10.64 -7.73 -12.02
N THR A 31 9.69 -7.25 -12.85
CA THR A 31 8.92 -6.04 -12.58
C THR A 31 7.43 -6.32 -12.74
N ALA A 32 6.58 -5.53 -12.10
CA ALA A 32 5.13 -5.61 -12.13
C ALA A 32 4.53 -4.21 -12.24
N ALA A 33 3.37 -4.09 -12.88
CA ALA A 33 2.66 -2.84 -13.04
C ALA A 33 1.48 -2.67 -12.08
N ASP A 34 1.09 -3.73 -11.37
CA ASP A 34 0.04 -3.73 -10.36
C ASP A 34 0.23 -4.84 -9.32
N GLY A 35 -0.66 -4.88 -8.31
CA GLY A 35 -0.59 -5.85 -7.23
C GLY A 35 -0.83 -7.29 -7.64
N VAL A 36 -1.66 -7.53 -8.68
CA VAL A 36 -1.91 -8.89 -9.21
C VAL A 36 -0.65 -9.42 -9.89
N GLU A 37 -0.04 -8.60 -10.75
CA GLU A 37 1.20 -8.95 -11.42
C GLU A 37 2.34 -9.12 -10.40
N ALA A 38 2.42 -8.28 -9.38
CA ALA A 38 3.39 -8.39 -8.29
C ALA A 38 3.28 -9.76 -7.59
N TYR A 39 2.07 -10.18 -7.22
CA TYR A 39 1.84 -11.49 -6.63
C TYR A 39 2.32 -12.63 -7.54
N GLN A 40 2.02 -12.57 -8.85
CA GLN A 40 2.47 -13.57 -9.82
C GLN A 40 4.01 -13.62 -9.96
N LYS A 41 4.66 -12.43 -9.93
CA LYS A 41 6.14 -12.36 -9.99
C LYS A 41 6.78 -12.93 -8.72
N VAL A 42 6.21 -12.64 -7.55
CA VAL A 42 6.68 -13.22 -6.28
C VAL A 42 6.54 -14.75 -6.29
N MET A 43 5.39 -15.25 -6.69
CA MET A 43 5.16 -16.69 -6.80
C MET A 43 6.17 -17.37 -7.75
N LYS A 44 6.47 -16.74 -8.90
CA LYS A 44 7.37 -17.27 -9.93
C LYS A 44 8.83 -17.20 -9.53
N TYR A 45 9.27 -16.04 -9.04
CA TYR A 45 10.69 -15.77 -8.84
C TYR A 45 11.16 -15.97 -7.41
N LYS A 46 10.25 -16.02 -6.44
CA LYS A 46 10.55 -16.11 -4.98
C LYS A 46 11.68 -15.15 -4.61
N PRO A 47 11.46 -13.83 -4.77
CA PRO A 47 12.48 -12.83 -4.49
C PRO A 47 12.74 -12.73 -2.99
N ASP A 48 13.93 -12.28 -2.63
CA ASP A 48 14.28 -11.95 -1.25
C ASP A 48 13.54 -10.69 -0.79
N VAL A 49 13.46 -9.68 -1.70
CA VAL A 49 12.81 -8.39 -1.43
C VAL A 49 11.84 -8.05 -2.56
N LEU A 50 10.65 -7.60 -2.19
CA LEU A 50 9.69 -6.97 -3.07
C LEU A 50 9.63 -5.48 -2.74
N ILE A 51 9.97 -4.63 -3.70
CA ILE A 51 9.72 -3.19 -3.65
C ILE A 51 8.32 -2.96 -4.21
N MET A 52 7.44 -2.34 -3.42
CA MET A 52 6.01 -2.24 -3.73
C MET A 52 5.53 -0.80 -3.61
N ASP A 53 5.02 -0.24 -4.71
CA ASP A 53 4.23 0.99 -4.63
C ASP A 53 2.84 0.71 -4.06
N LEU A 54 2.29 1.67 -3.32
CA LEU A 54 0.94 1.56 -2.74
C LEU A 54 -0.17 1.80 -3.74
N SER A 55 0.03 2.73 -4.67
CA SER A 55 -1.00 3.18 -5.61
C SER A 55 -0.63 2.81 -7.04
N MET A 56 -1.26 1.78 -7.58
CA MET A 56 -1.00 1.27 -8.94
C MET A 56 -2.31 1.15 -9.75
N PRO A 57 -3.01 2.26 -10.04
CA PRO A 57 -4.21 2.22 -10.87
C PRO A 57 -3.86 1.88 -12.34
N PRO A 58 -4.74 1.18 -13.11
CA PRO A 58 -6.08 0.73 -12.72
C PRO A 58 -6.14 -0.62 -12.00
N GLY A 59 -5.00 -1.25 -11.73
CA GLY A 59 -4.88 -2.59 -11.16
C GLY A 59 -5.10 -2.68 -9.64
N GLU A 60 -4.76 -3.81 -9.06
CA GLU A 60 -4.83 -4.03 -7.62
C GLU A 60 -3.79 -3.16 -6.91
N SER A 61 -4.20 -2.47 -5.83
CA SER A 61 -3.30 -1.62 -5.06
C SER A 61 -2.23 -2.44 -4.33
N GLY A 62 -1.04 -1.83 -4.17
CA GLY A 62 0.05 -2.44 -3.42
C GLY A 62 -0.28 -2.71 -1.97
N LEU A 63 -1.19 -1.93 -1.38
CA LEU A 63 -1.67 -2.15 -0.02
C LEU A 63 -2.31 -3.54 0.16
N ILE A 64 -3.18 -3.92 -0.78
CA ILE A 64 -3.88 -5.21 -0.76
C ILE A 64 -2.91 -6.34 -1.11
N ALA A 65 -2.11 -6.13 -2.15
CA ALA A 65 -1.10 -7.08 -2.57
C ALA A 65 -0.09 -7.38 -1.44
N THR A 66 0.31 -6.37 -0.66
CA THR A 66 1.19 -6.53 0.51
C THR A 66 0.64 -7.54 1.50
N SER A 67 -0.62 -7.42 1.90
CA SER A 67 -1.25 -8.36 2.84
C SER A 67 -1.29 -9.79 2.28
N LYS A 68 -1.72 -9.95 1.00
CA LYS A 68 -1.80 -11.26 0.35
C LYS A 68 -0.42 -11.93 0.22
N ILE A 69 0.59 -11.14 -0.17
CA ILE A 69 1.95 -11.63 -0.37
C ILE A 69 2.59 -12.01 0.96
N THR A 70 2.43 -11.19 1.99
CA THR A 70 2.96 -11.51 3.34
C THR A 70 2.37 -12.81 3.89
N GLU A 71 1.06 -13.04 3.68
CA GLU A 71 0.39 -14.27 4.12
C GLU A 71 0.87 -15.51 3.33
N SER A 72 1.08 -15.36 2.00
CA SER A 72 1.40 -16.49 1.11
C SER A 72 2.90 -16.78 0.99
N PHE A 73 3.75 -15.75 1.15
CA PHE A 73 5.20 -15.81 0.93
C PHE A 73 5.96 -15.11 2.06
N PRO A 74 5.97 -15.66 3.29
CA PRO A 74 6.56 -15.01 4.47
C PRO A 74 8.07 -14.78 4.39
N ASP A 75 8.76 -15.49 3.50
CA ASP A 75 10.19 -15.32 3.27
C ASP A 75 10.51 -14.06 2.46
N THR A 76 9.61 -13.61 1.58
CA THR A 76 9.76 -12.38 0.80
C THR A 76 9.55 -11.16 1.69
N LYS A 77 10.56 -10.31 1.83
CA LYS A 77 10.48 -9.07 2.60
C LYS A 77 9.90 -7.95 1.73
N ILE A 78 8.92 -7.23 2.24
CA ILE A 78 8.25 -6.16 1.48
C ILE A 78 8.75 -4.81 1.97
N LEU A 79 9.32 -4.02 1.04
CA LEU A 79 9.68 -2.62 1.20
C LEU A 79 8.67 -1.76 0.42
N ILE A 80 7.91 -0.97 1.13
CA ILE A 80 7.00 0.00 0.49
C ILE A 80 7.80 1.19 -0.01
N LEU A 81 7.58 1.56 -1.28
CA LEU A 81 8.18 2.70 -1.95
C LEU A 81 7.06 3.57 -2.53
N THR A 82 6.80 4.75 -1.98
CA THR A 82 5.61 5.54 -2.29
C THR A 82 5.87 7.04 -2.29
N MET A 83 4.97 7.81 -2.92
CA MET A 83 4.95 9.28 -2.83
C MET A 83 4.26 9.80 -1.56
N TYR A 84 3.56 8.93 -0.83
CA TYR A 84 2.76 9.33 0.34
C TYR A 84 3.60 9.35 1.61
N ASP A 85 3.62 10.51 2.29
CA ASP A 85 4.23 10.73 3.60
C ASP A 85 3.21 10.61 4.75
N ASP A 86 2.15 9.84 4.52
CA ASP A 86 1.01 9.72 5.42
C ASP A 86 1.24 8.61 6.47
N GLU A 87 1.10 8.99 7.73
CA GLU A 87 1.29 8.12 8.88
C GLU A 87 0.29 6.95 8.91
N GLU A 88 -0.96 7.20 8.50
CA GLU A 88 -2.01 6.18 8.49
C GLU A 88 -1.63 5.02 7.54
N TYR A 89 -1.07 5.34 6.34
CA TYR A 89 -0.56 4.32 5.42
C TYR A 89 0.63 3.56 5.98
N LEU A 90 1.59 4.27 6.58
CA LEU A 90 2.76 3.67 7.20
C LEU A 90 2.36 2.60 8.24
N PHE A 91 1.50 2.98 9.19
CA PHE A 91 1.03 2.04 10.22
C PHE A 91 0.30 0.84 9.63
N HIS A 92 -0.55 1.09 8.65
CA HIS A 92 -1.34 0.03 8.05
C HIS A 92 -0.45 -1.00 7.34
N VAL A 93 0.53 -0.58 6.53
CA VAL A 93 1.40 -1.51 5.81
C VAL A 93 2.35 -2.27 6.74
N LEU A 94 2.87 -1.63 7.79
CA LEU A 94 3.70 -2.31 8.77
C LEU A 94 2.92 -3.37 9.55
N ARG A 95 1.67 -3.09 9.95
CA ARG A 95 0.77 -4.08 10.58
C ARG A 95 0.43 -5.24 9.65
N ASN A 96 0.39 -5.02 8.34
CA ASN A 96 0.18 -6.07 7.35
C ASN A 96 1.48 -6.78 6.93
N GLY A 97 2.57 -6.56 7.66
CA GLY A 97 3.81 -7.34 7.54
C GLY A 97 4.87 -6.77 6.61
N ALA A 98 4.67 -5.56 6.06
CA ALA A 98 5.75 -4.85 5.38
C ALA A 98 6.93 -4.65 6.35
N LYS A 99 8.15 -4.76 5.85
CA LYS A 99 9.39 -4.60 6.61
C LYS A 99 10.04 -3.24 6.43
N GLY A 100 9.53 -2.44 5.50
CA GLY A 100 10.05 -1.09 5.35
C GLY A 100 9.09 -0.17 4.63
N TYR A 101 9.33 1.13 4.83
CA TYR A 101 8.59 2.22 4.20
C TYR A 101 9.55 3.36 3.87
N ILE A 102 9.62 3.72 2.60
CA ILE A 102 10.48 4.78 2.09
C ILE A 102 9.74 5.62 1.06
N LEU A 103 10.06 6.91 1.01
CA LEU A 103 9.48 7.83 0.03
C LEU A 103 10.22 7.75 -1.31
N LYS A 104 9.49 7.85 -2.43
CA LYS A 104 10.07 7.84 -3.80
C LYS A 104 11.03 9.01 -4.08
N ASN A 105 10.98 10.07 -3.27
CA ASN A 105 11.90 11.21 -3.37
C ASN A 105 13.12 11.08 -2.45
N ALA A 106 13.32 9.95 -1.80
CA ALA A 106 14.52 9.68 -1.04
C ALA A 106 15.74 9.50 -1.97
N PRO A 107 16.96 9.86 -1.54
CA PRO A 107 18.19 9.59 -2.28
C PRO A 107 18.38 8.08 -2.54
N ASP A 108 19.07 7.76 -3.65
CA ASP A 108 19.34 6.38 -4.06
C ASP A 108 20.06 5.57 -2.97
N GLU A 109 21.00 6.20 -2.25
CA GLU A 109 21.75 5.58 -1.16
C GLU A 109 20.81 5.13 -0.01
N GLN A 110 19.77 5.90 0.26
CA GLN A 110 18.77 5.54 1.28
C GLN A 110 17.89 4.37 0.81
N LEU A 111 17.52 4.31 -0.46
CA LEU A 111 16.79 3.16 -1.03
C LEU A 111 17.65 1.89 -0.93
N ILE A 112 18.91 1.96 -1.31
CA ILE A 112 19.86 0.83 -1.23
C ILE A 112 20.03 0.38 0.23
N LEU A 113 20.17 1.32 1.16
CA LEU A 113 20.25 1.02 2.59
C LEU A 113 18.96 0.35 3.09
N ALA A 114 17.80 0.88 2.73
CA ALA A 114 16.50 0.32 3.10
C ALA A 114 16.34 -1.13 2.62
N ILE A 115 16.71 -1.42 1.38
CA ILE A 115 16.68 -2.77 0.80
C ILE A 115 17.59 -3.72 1.60
N ARG A 116 18.82 -3.32 1.88
CA ARG A 116 19.76 -4.14 2.65
C ARG A 116 19.28 -4.38 4.09
N THR A 117 18.64 -3.38 4.69
CA THR A 117 18.06 -3.47 6.03
C THR A 117 16.90 -4.47 6.07
N VAL A 118 15.93 -4.35 5.17
CA VAL A 118 14.78 -5.26 5.14
C VAL A 118 15.16 -6.68 4.73
N PHE A 119 16.17 -6.85 3.87
CA PHE A 119 16.72 -8.16 3.52
C PHE A 119 17.24 -8.94 4.74
N LYS A 120 17.84 -8.25 5.70
CA LYS A 120 18.27 -8.84 6.99
C LYS A 120 17.11 -9.16 7.92
N GLY A 121 15.87 -8.81 7.55
CA GLY A 121 14.69 -8.98 8.39
C GLY A 121 14.42 -7.83 9.37
N GLU A 122 15.28 -6.81 9.36
CA GLU A 122 15.13 -5.59 10.16
C GLU A 122 14.06 -4.66 9.56
N THR A 123 13.52 -3.75 10.36
CA THR A 123 12.53 -2.77 9.89
C THR A 123 13.22 -1.47 9.50
N TYR A 124 12.89 -0.95 8.31
CA TYR A 124 13.34 0.36 7.84
C TYR A 124 12.17 1.33 7.70
N VAL A 125 12.27 2.49 8.32
CA VAL A 125 11.32 3.60 8.13
C VAL A 125 12.10 4.87 7.86
N ASP A 126 11.66 5.64 6.86
CA ASP A 126 12.25 6.94 6.55
C ASP A 126 12.29 7.83 7.81
N MET A 127 13.41 8.53 8.03
CA MET A 127 13.62 9.35 9.23
C MET A 127 12.53 10.41 9.43
N LYS A 128 12.00 10.97 8.34
CA LYS A 128 10.92 11.96 8.39
C LYS A 128 9.63 11.40 9.01
N LEU A 129 9.39 10.11 8.85
CA LEU A 129 8.21 9.41 9.34
C LEU A 129 8.41 8.77 10.72
N THR A 130 9.67 8.60 11.15
CA THR A 130 9.98 7.97 12.45
C THR A 130 9.49 8.82 13.62
N THR A 131 9.57 10.15 13.53
CA THR A 131 9.09 11.07 14.59
C THR A 131 7.59 10.89 14.82
N SER A 132 6.83 10.73 13.77
CA SER A 132 5.40 10.49 13.81
C SER A 132 5.05 9.15 14.46
N LEU A 133 5.82 8.10 14.15
CA LEU A 133 5.70 6.79 14.80
C LEU A 133 5.88 6.88 16.32
N VAL A 134 6.91 7.60 16.76
CA VAL A 134 7.20 7.78 18.19
C VAL A 134 6.06 8.57 18.87
N ASN A 135 5.59 9.64 18.24
CA ASN A 135 4.52 10.46 18.78
C ASN A 135 3.20 9.67 18.92
N GLU A 136 2.83 8.86 17.93
CA GLU A 136 1.63 8.01 18.03
C GLU A 136 1.78 6.94 19.11
N PHE A 137 2.97 6.34 19.25
CA PHE A 137 3.22 5.37 20.31
C PHE A 137 3.13 5.99 21.71
N VAL A 138 3.68 7.18 21.89
CA VAL A 138 3.63 7.93 23.16
C VAL A 138 2.19 8.36 23.47
N ASN A 139 1.45 8.85 22.47
CA ASN A 139 0.07 9.30 22.65
C ASN A 139 -0.91 8.12 22.87
N ASN A 140 -0.66 6.97 22.28
CA ASN A 140 -1.48 5.76 22.50
C ASN A 140 -1.18 5.06 23.85
N SER A 141 -0.10 5.45 24.53
CA SER A 141 0.26 4.90 25.85
C SER A 141 -0.37 5.65 27.02
N GLY A 142 -1.02 6.78 26.78
CA GLY A 142 -1.68 7.62 27.78
C GLY A 142 -3.01 8.18 27.29
N HIS A 143 -4.09 7.59 27.75
CA HIS A 143 -5.47 8.12 27.79
C HIS A 143 -6.12 8.73 26.53
N ASP A 144 -7.34 8.28 26.39
CA ASP A 144 -8.48 8.78 25.64
C ASP A 144 -8.64 8.36 24.17
N LYS A 145 -9.63 7.48 24.05
CA LYS A 145 -10.39 7.18 22.86
C LYS A 145 -11.00 8.45 22.25
N GLN A 146 -10.22 9.30 21.62
CA GLN A 146 -10.76 10.02 20.49
C GLN A 146 -10.86 8.98 19.37
N ALA A 147 -12.07 8.67 18.99
CA ALA A 147 -12.39 7.79 17.88
C ALA A 147 -11.70 8.35 16.62
N THR A 148 -10.46 7.93 16.38
CA THR A 148 -9.81 8.16 15.11
C THR A 148 -10.60 7.35 14.10
N THR A 149 -11.35 8.01 13.25
CA THR A 149 -12.04 7.43 12.09
C THR A 149 -11.02 7.04 11.02
N ASP A 150 -10.09 6.16 11.42
CA ASP A 150 -9.12 5.55 10.51
C ASP A 150 -9.88 4.51 9.66
N PRO A 151 -10.05 4.72 8.35
CA PRO A 151 -10.77 3.79 7.50
C PRO A 151 -10.18 2.38 7.53
N TYR A 152 -8.87 2.27 7.73
CA TYR A 152 -8.17 0.98 7.78
C TYR A 152 -8.43 0.19 9.07
N LYS A 153 -8.89 0.85 10.14
CA LYS A 153 -9.31 0.18 11.38
C LYS A 153 -10.78 -0.25 11.34
N ILE A 154 -11.60 0.44 10.57
CA ILE A 154 -13.07 0.29 10.56
C ILE A 154 -13.54 -0.55 9.38
N LEU A 155 -12.91 -0.38 8.21
CA LEU A 155 -13.32 -1.03 6.98
C LEU A 155 -12.61 -2.37 6.79
N SER A 156 -13.31 -3.32 6.17
CA SER A 156 -12.69 -4.54 5.68
C SER A 156 -11.78 -4.28 4.48
N LYS A 157 -10.85 -5.19 4.18
CA LYS A 157 -9.99 -5.12 2.99
C LYS A 157 -10.78 -4.77 1.72
N ARG A 158 -11.95 -5.39 1.52
CA ARG A 158 -12.80 -5.15 0.34
C ARG A 158 -13.48 -3.79 0.34
N GLU A 159 -13.88 -3.30 1.49
CA GLU A 159 -14.48 -1.96 1.64
C GLU A 159 -13.44 -0.87 1.38
N ILE A 160 -12.17 -1.08 1.74
CA ILE A 160 -11.04 -0.19 1.44
C ILE A 160 -10.80 -0.10 -0.08
N GLU A 161 -10.93 -1.20 -0.83
CA GLU A 161 -10.84 -1.20 -2.30
C GLU A 161 -11.99 -0.42 -2.95
N ILE A 162 -13.18 -0.57 -2.42
CA ILE A 162 -14.41 -0.04 -3.01
C ILE A 162 -14.56 1.47 -2.74
N LEU A 163 -14.19 1.95 -1.55
CA LEU A 163 -14.38 3.34 -1.14
C LEU A 163 -13.76 4.36 -2.11
N PRO A 164 -12.49 4.24 -2.55
CA PRO A 164 -11.90 5.15 -3.54
C PRO A 164 -12.60 5.13 -4.89
N LEU A 165 -13.11 3.97 -5.31
CA LEU A 165 -13.83 3.85 -6.58
C LEU A 165 -15.19 4.56 -6.52
N ILE A 166 -15.91 4.44 -5.41
CA ILE A 166 -17.16 5.20 -5.19
C ILE A 166 -16.87 6.71 -5.22
N ALA A 167 -15.82 7.13 -4.52
CA ALA A 167 -15.44 8.54 -4.42
C ALA A 167 -15.02 9.12 -5.78
N LYS A 168 -14.33 8.35 -6.64
CA LYS A 168 -14.02 8.70 -8.03
C LYS A 168 -15.25 8.71 -8.97
N GLY A 169 -16.43 8.33 -8.49
CA GLY A 169 -17.66 8.40 -9.24
C GLY A 169 -18.02 7.16 -10.07
N TYR A 170 -17.26 6.06 -9.95
CA TYR A 170 -17.61 4.81 -10.64
C TYR A 170 -18.99 4.30 -10.22
N GLY A 171 -19.75 3.79 -11.20
CA GLY A 171 -21.03 3.12 -10.97
C GLY A 171 -20.85 1.72 -10.38
N ASN A 172 -21.92 1.19 -9.74
CA ASN A 172 -21.86 -0.15 -9.13
C ASN A 172 -21.47 -1.25 -10.13
N LYS A 173 -21.87 -1.11 -11.42
CA LYS A 173 -21.49 -2.04 -12.49
C LYS A 173 -19.99 -1.97 -12.80
N ASP A 174 -19.47 -0.77 -12.94
CA ASP A 174 -18.05 -0.56 -13.27
C ASP A 174 -17.14 -1.07 -12.13
N ILE A 175 -17.56 -0.84 -10.88
CA ILE A 175 -16.87 -1.36 -9.70
C ILE A 175 -16.93 -2.90 -9.67
N ALA A 176 -18.07 -3.47 -9.97
CA ALA A 176 -18.27 -4.92 -10.00
C ALA A 176 -17.35 -5.59 -11.04
N GLU A 177 -17.26 -5.01 -12.25
CA GLU A 177 -16.36 -5.48 -13.32
C GLU A 177 -14.90 -5.33 -12.91
N LYS A 178 -14.48 -4.15 -12.42
CA LYS A 178 -13.09 -3.90 -11.99
C LYS A 178 -12.62 -4.84 -10.89
N LEU A 179 -13.52 -5.22 -10.00
CA LEU A 179 -13.19 -6.01 -8.81
C LEU A 179 -13.60 -7.47 -8.93
N PHE A 180 -14.12 -7.91 -10.09
CA PHE A 180 -14.56 -9.28 -10.36
C PHE A 180 -15.57 -9.81 -9.33
N VAL A 181 -16.57 -9.00 -8.99
CA VAL A 181 -17.67 -9.37 -8.06
C VAL A 181 -19.04 -9.07 -8.65
N SER A 182 -20.12 -9.50 -7.98
CA SER A 182 -21.46 -9.14 -8.41
C SER A 182 -21.81 -7.68 -8.04
N VAL A 183 -22.68 -7.05 -8.83
CA VAL A 183 -23.22 -5.71 -8.53
C VAL A 183 -23.86 -5.68 -7.13
N LYS A 184 -24.57 -6.74 -6.75
CA LYS A 184 -25.19 -6.88 -5.43
C LYS A 184 -24.15 -6.90 -4.30
N THR A 185 -22.98 -7.48 -4.54
CA THR A 185 -21.86 -7.49 -3.59
C THR A 185 -21.31 -6.06 -3.38
N VAL A 186 -21.17 -5.29 -4.47
CA VAL A 186 -20.75 -3.89 -4.39
C VAL A 186 -21.75 -3.04 -3.60
N GLU A 187 -23.05 -3.22 -3.84
CA GLU A 187 -24.12 -2.53 -3.12
C GLU A 187 -24.09 -2.82 -1.61
N ALA A 188 -23.88 -4.08 -1.24
CA ALA A 188 -23.73 -4.47 0.16
C ALA A 188 -22.53 -3.79 0.82
N HIS A 189 -21.36 -3.84 0.18
CA HIS A 189 -20.16 -3.17 0.70
C HIS A 189 -20.34 -1.65 0.80
N LYS A 190 -20.94 -1.01 -0.20
CA LYS A 190 -21.25 0.42 -0.16
C LYS A 190 -22.14 0.79 1.03
N THR A 191 -23.16 0.00 1.31
CA THR A 191 -24.02 0.21 2.48
C THR A 191 -23.24 0.08 3.78
N HIS A 192 -22.39 -0.94 3.90
CA HIS A 192 -21.55 -1.14 5.07
C HIS A 192 -20.52 -0.02 5.25
N ILE A 193 -19.89 0.45 4.16
CA ILE A 193 -18.95 1.60 4.20
C ILE A 193 -19.67 2.83 4.76
N MET A 194 -20.82 3.17 4.22
CA MET A 194 -21.60 4.34 4.66
C MET A 194 -22.03 4.23 6.12
N GLN A 195 -22.45 3.04 6.56
CA GLN A 195 -22.79 2.80 7.97
C GLN A 195 -21.59 2.90 8.91
N LYS A 196 -20.49 2.25 8.57
CA LYS A 196 -19.29 2.20 9.40
C LYS A 196 -18.59 3.56 9.54
N LEU A 197 -18.63 4.37 8.48
CA LEU A 197 -18.05 5.70 8.46
C LEU A 197 -19.07 6.81 8.80
N GLU A 198 -20.30 6.44 9.12
CA GLU A 198 -21.41 7.36 9.45
C GLU A 198 -21.69 8.40 8.34
N LEU A 199 -21.42 8.03 7.07
CA LEU A 199 -21.65 8.87 5.90
C LEU A 199 -23.09 8.71 5.39
N LYS A 200 -23.73 9.83 5.03
CA LYS A 200 -25.16 9.84 4.64
C LYS A 200 -25.37 10.11 3.15
N SER A 201 -24.36 10.63 2.47
CA SER A 201 -24.48 11.07 1.08
C SER A 201 -23.23 10.79 0.27
N LYS A 202 -23.36 10.77 -1.07
CA LYS A 202 -22.21 10.62 -1.97
C LYS A 202 -21.19 11.76 -1.87
N PRO A 203 -21.60 13.06 -1.74
CA PRO A 203 -20.66 14.13 -1.46
C PRO A 203 -19.81 13.91 -0.20
N GLU A 204 -20.41 13.42 0.89
CA GLU A 204 -19.68 13.11 2.12
C GLU A 204 -18.65 11.98 1.92
N VAL A 205 -18.96 10.98 1.08
CA VAL A 205 -17.99 9.94 0.71
C VAL A 205 -16.80 10.53 -0.02
N VAL A 206 -17.03 11.47 -0.94
CA VAL A 206 -15.96 12.16 -1.69
C VAL A 206 -15.11 13.00 -0.75
N GLU A 207 -15.76 13.82 0.10
CA GLU A 207 -15.07 14.67 1.08
C GLU A 207 -14.23 13.82 2.04
N TYR A 208 -14.80 12.74 2.56
CA TYR A 208 -14.10 11.80 3.43
C TYR A 208 -12.88 11.18 2.74
N ALA A 209 -13.06 10.69 1.51
CA ALA A 209 -11.98 10.08 0.75
C ALA A 209 -10.86 11.08 0.41
N MET A 210 -11.20 12.35 0.13
CA MET A 210 -10.22 13.42 -0.06
C MET A 210 -9.47 13.76 1.24
N LYS A 211 -10.21 13.94 2.33
CA LYS A 211 -9.64 14.25 3.65
C LYS A 211 -8.69 13.15 4.12
N LYS A 212 -9.03 11.89 3.81
CA LYS A 212 -8.21 10.71 4.12
C LYS A 212 -7.21 10.37 3.01
N LYS A 213 -7.00 11.27 2.04
CA LYS A 213 -6.05 11.09 0.92
C LYS A 213 -6.21 9.78 0.14
N LEU A 214 -7.41 9.18 0.16
CA LEU A 214 -7.73 7.95 -0.59
C LEU A 214 -7.93 8.20 -2.08
N ILE A 215 -8.18 9.45 -2.46
CA ILE A 215 -8.30 9.92 -3.85
C ILE A 215 -7.64 11.29 -3.99
N TYR A 216 -7.16 11.55 -5.22
CA TYR A 216 -6.64 12.84 -5.66
C TYR A 216 -7.31 13.22 -6.99
N PHE A 217 -7.51 14.52 -7.25
CA PHE A 217 -7.99 15.07 -8.49
C PHE A 217 -6.94 16.00 -9.09
#